data_250f9599f3a2ea58f95f155752f16fec
#
_entry.id   250f9599f3a2ea58f95f155752f16fec
#
_cell.length_a   1.000
_cell.length_b   1.000
_cell.length_c   1.000
_cell.angle_alpha   90.00
_cell.angle_beta   90.00
_cell.angle_gamma   90.00
#
_symmetry.space_group_name_H-M   'P 1'
#
loop_
_entity.id
_entity.type
_entity.pdbx_description
1 polymer ?
#
loop_
_entity_poly.entity_id
_entity_poly.type
_entity_poly.pdbx_seq_one_letter_code
_entity_poly.pdbx_strand_id
1 'polypeptide(L)'
;IMPNQPRSTAQNKFDIVIIGGAMMGSAAAWFLSHHPQFDGRILVIERDPSYAFCSTSHTHSCLRQQYSSALNIKIAQFAVDMVRRFKHHMNDPAAPDIALDSFGYMYLAKTEAFADQLRRNQQLQASLGAGTKILSADEIARAYPFYRFDDIILGSHNPHDEGYFDGAAIFDWWRRAA
;
A
#
# COMPACT_ATOMS: atom_id res chain seq x y z
N ILE A 1 -38.70 -16.52 32.74
CA ILE A 1 -37.57 -17.30 32.21
C ILE A 1 -38.04 -17.86 30.88
N MET A 2 -37.62 -17.20 29.76
CA MET A 2 -37.90 -17.74 28.43
C MET A 2 -36.95 -18.90 28.14
N PRO A 3 -37.39 -20.00 27.55
CA PRO A 3 -36.53 -21.12 27.21
C PRO A 3 -35.53 -20.73 26.16
N ASN A 4 -34.25 -21.03 26.44
CA ASN A 4 -33.13 -20.84 25.57
C ASN A 4 -33.33 -21.70 24.32
N GLN A 5 -33.76 -21.11 23.20
CA GLN A 5 -33.84 -21.85 21.94
C GLN A 5 -32.42 -22.25 21.51
N PRO A 6 -32.17 -23.49 21.13
CA PRO A 6 -30.87 -23.90 20.63
C PRO A 6 -30.57 -23.10 19.34
N ARG A 7 -29.50 -22.30 19.36
CA ARG A 7 -28.99 -21.62 18.14
C ARG A 7 -28.65 -22.69 17.11
N SER A 8 -29.28 -22.60 15.95
CA SER A 8 -29.01 -23.51 14.84
C SER A 8 -27.49 -23.64 14.58
N THR A 9 -26.96 -24.85 14.62
CA THR A 9 -25.54 -25.14 14.37
C THR A 9 -25.09 -24.77 12.95
N ALA A 10 -26.03 -24.57 12.04
CA ALA A 10 -25.74 -24.10 10.66
C ALA A 10 -25.30 -22.63 10.60
N GLN A 11 -25.64 -21.79 11.60
CA GLN A 11 -25.28 -20.37 11.65
C GLN A 11 -23.82 -20.11 12.04
N ASN A 12 -23.08 -21.10 12.51
CA ASN A 12 -21.72 -20.97 13.02
C ASN A 12 -20.65 -21.58 12.07
N LYS A 13 -21.00 -21.87 10.83
CA LYS A 13 -20.04 -22.34 9.82
C LYS A 13 -19.65 -21.19 8.92
N PHE A 14 -18.35 -21.02 8.71
CA PHE A 14 -17.75 -20.05 7.81
C PHE A 14 -16.80 -20.77 6.89
N ASP A 15 -16.74 -20.33 5.63
CA ASP A 15 -15.83 -20.89 4.62
C ASP A 15 -14.44 -20.28 4.75
N ILE A 16 -14.39 -19.01 5.17
CA ILE A 16 -13.13 -18.28 5.41
C ILE A 16 -13.22 -17.58 6.77
N VAL A 17 -12.14 -17.66 7.53
CA VAL A 17 -11.93 -16.87 8.76
C VAL A 17 -10.71 -15.99 8.58
N ILE A 18 -10.92 -14.68 8.72
CA ILE A 18 -9.86 -13.67 8.65
C ILE A 18 -9.55 -13.20 10.07
N ILE A 19 -8.30 -13.36 10.50
CA ILE A 19 -7.84 -12.92 11.83
C ILE A 19 -7.15 -11.57 11.67
N GLY A 20 -7.74 -10.54 12.26
CA GLY A 20 -7.35 -9.14 12.14
C GLY A 20 -8.21 -8.40 11.10
N GLY A 21 -8.94 -7.39 11.53
CA GLY A 21 -9.86 -6.59 10.72
C GLY A 21 -9.26 -5.25 10.24
N ALA A 22 -7.93 -5.03 10.44
CA ALA A 22 -7.28 -3.82 9.96
C ALA A 22 -7.15 -3.81 8.41
N MET A 23 -6.34 -2.93 7.82
CA MET A 23 -6.24 -2.70 6.38
C MET A 23 -6.24 -3.98 5.55
N MET A 24 -5.37 -4.94 5.88
CA MET A 24 -5.24 -6.19 5.11
C MET A 24 -6.46 -7.09 5.24
N GLY A 25 -6.99 -7.23 6.46
CA GLY A 25 -8.16 -8.09 6.71
C GLY A 25 -9.44 -7.50 6.12
N SER A 26 -9.67 -6.21 6.26
CA SER A 26 -10.80 -5.52 5.65
C SER A 26 -10.74 -5.56 4.12
N ALA A 27 -9.55 -5.32 3.52
CA ALA A 27 -9.37 -5.46 2.08
C ALA A 27 -9.65 -6.90 1.61
N ALA A 28 -9.09 -7.91 2.28
CA ALA A 28 -9.32 -9.30 1.93
C ALA A 28 -10.80 -9.68 2.02
N ALA A 29 -11.49 -9.27 3.08
CA ALA A 29 -12.92 -9.50 3.24
C ALA A 29 -13.72 -8.84 2.12
N TRP A 30 -13.41 -7.59 1.79
CA TRP A 30 -14.11 -6.85 0.73
C TRP A 30 -13.89 -7.50 -0.64
N PHE A 31 -12.63 -7.78 -1.04
CA PHE A 31 -12.34 -8.39 -2.33
C PHE A 31 -12.94 -9.79 -2.48
N LEU A 32 -12.95 -10.59 -1.41
CA LEU A 32 -13.59 -11.90 -1.41
C LEU A 32 -15.10 -11.80 -1.54
N SER A 33 -15.76 -10.95 -0.74
CA SER A 33 -17.22 -10.79 -0.75
C SER A 33 -17.75 -10.22 -2.08
N HIS A 34 -16.91 -9.53 -2.86
CA HIS A 34 -17.26 -8.98 -4.18
C HIS A 34 -16.72 -9.83 -5.33
N HIS A 35 -16.05 -10.95 -5.05
CA HIS A 35 -15.53 -11.81 -6.11
C HIS A 35 -16.65 -12.64 -6.73
N PRO A 36 -16.88 -12.58 -8.06
CA PRO A 36 -18.06 -13.20 -8.71
C PRO A 36 -18.11 -14.73 -8.62
N GLN A 37 -17.00 -15.38 -8.27
CA GLN A 37 -16.93 -16.84 -8.10
C GLN A 37 -16.93 -17.26 -6.62
N PHE A 38 -17.14 -16.33 -5.68
CA PHE A 38 -17.15 -16.63 -4.25
C PHE A 38 -18.53 -16.27 -3.68
N ASP A 39 -19.24 -17.28 -3.20
CA ASP A 39 -20.57 -17.18 -2.54
C ASP A 39 -20.52 -17.65 -1.07
N GLY A 40 -19.30 -17.88 -0.56
CA GLY A 40 -19.05 -18.37 0.79
C GLY A 40 -19.27 -17.32 1.88
N ARG A 41 -19.30 -17.80 3.11
CA ARG A 41 -19.43 -16.97 4.33
C ARG A 41 -18.05 -16.62 4.88
N ILE A 42 -17.83 -15.35 5.13
CA ILE A 42 -16.60 -14.83 5.71
C ILE A 42 -16.85 -14.41 7.17
N LEU A 43 -15.94 -14.77 8.06
CA LEU A 43 -15.87 -14.24 9.41
C LEU A 43 -14.59 -13.43 9.57
N VAL A 44 -14.71 -12.18 9.95
CA VAL A 44 -13.57 -11.35 10.37
C VAL A 44 -13.55 -11.29 11.89
N ILE A 45 -12.41 -11.63 12.48
CA ILE A 45 -12.20 -11.58 13.94
C ILE A 45 -11.17 -10.50 14.22
N GLU A 46 -11.56 -9.47 14.95
CA GLU A 46 -10.67 -8.39 15.40
C GLU A 46 -10.56 -8.41 16.93
N ARG A 47 -9.32 -8.35 17.41
CA ARG A 47 -9.02 -8.36 18.85
C ARG A 47 -9.36 -7.02 19.52
N ASP A 48 -9.09 -5.92 18.79
CA ASP A 48 -9.25 -4.56 19.30
C ASP A 48 -10.02 -3.71 18.29
N PRO A 49 -11.34 -3.54 18.45
CA PRO A 49 -12.17 -2.78 17.52
C PRO A 49 -11.85 -1.28 17.49
N SER A 50 -11.00 -0.78 18.41
CA SER A 50 -10.49 0.58 18.35
C SER A 50 -9.35 0.73 17.34
N TYR A 51 -8.68 -0.37 16.98
CA TYR A 51 -7.49 -0.42 16.11
C TYR A 51 -6.31 0.43 16.62
N ALA A 52 -6.31 0.82 17.89
CA ALA A 52 -5.31 1.76 18.44
C ALA A 52 -3.88 1.22 18.35
N PHE A 53 -3.70 -0.10 18.40
CA PHE A 53 -2.38 -0.75 18.42
C PHE A 53 -2.06 -1.53 17.14
N CYS A 54 -2.84 -1.38 16.08
CA CYS A 54 -2.55 -2.07 14.82
C CYS A 54 -1.54 -1.30 13.96
N SER A 55 -0.82 -2.01 13.09
CA SER A 55 0.15 -1.39 12.17
C SER A 55 -0.47 -0.35 11.24
N THR A 56 -1.74 -0.51 10.88
CA THR A 56 -2.48 0.44 10.03
C THR A 56 -2.59 1.81 10.68
N SER A 57 -2.81 1.88 12.00
CA SER A 57 -2.94 3.15 12.72
C SER A 57 -1.59 3.85 12.97
N HIS A 58 -0.47 3.12 12.81
CA HIS A 58 0.88 3.63 13.01
C HIS A 58 1.68 3.75 11.71
N THR A 59 1.04 3.59 10.55
CA THR A 59 1.72 3.74 9.24
C THR A 59 1.85 5.20 8.85
N HIS A 60 2.90 5.51 8.10
CA HIS A 60 3.04 6.80 7.41
C HIS A 60 2.37 6.80 6.03
N SER A 61 1.69 5.73 5.64
CA SER A 61 0.95 5.60 4.38
C SER A 61 1.75 6.03 3.14
N CYS A 62 2.99 5.56 3.07
CA CYS A 62 3.89 5.91 1.99
C CYS A 62 3.88 4.85 0.88
N LEU A 63 3.83 5.32 -0.37
CA LEU A 63 3.96 4.50 -1.58
C LEU A 63 5.30 4.74 -2.26
N ARG A 64 5.92 3.68 -2.77
CA ARG A 64 7.12 3.75 -3.61
C ARG A 64 7.20 2.55 -4.55
N GLN A 65 7.85 2.74 -5.70
CA GLN A 65 8.05 1.70 -6.71
C GLN A 65 9.51 1.23 -6.79
N GLN A 66 10.42 1.83 -6.02
CA GLN A 66 11.86 1.56 -6.07
C GLN A 66 12.23 0.25 -5.37
N TYR A 67 11.72 -0.87 -5.88
CA TYR A 67 12.06 -2.22 -5.43
C TYR A 67 13.06 -2.91 -6.35
N SER A 68 13.71 -3.96 -5.83
CA SER A 68 14.63 -4.86 -6.54
C SER A 68 13.94 -6.11 -7.11
N SER A 69 12.64 -6.25 -6.93
CA SER A 69 11.81 -7.36 -7.40
C SER A 69 10.74 -6.88 -8.35
N ALA A 70 10.62 -7.50 -9.51
CA ALA A 70 9.60 -7.19 -10.51
C ALA A 70 8.17 -7.33 -9.93
N LEU A 71 7.94 -8.34 -9.09
CA LEU A 71 6.63 -8.53 -8.45
C LEU A 71 6.29 -7.35 -7.53
N ASN A 72 7.22 -6.92 -6.69
CA ASN A 72 6.98 -5.80 -5.77
C ASN A 72 6.77 -4.47 -6.51
N ILE A 73 7.48 -4.25 -7.63
CA ILE A 73 7.26 -3.07 -8.48
C ILE A 73 5.82 -3.08 -9.01
N LYS A 74 5.37 -4.21 -9.57
CA LYS A 74 4.00 -4.34 -10.10
C LYS A 74 2.93 -4.19 -9.02
N ILE A 75 3.15 -4.74 -7.81
CA ILE A 75 2.25 -4.54 -6.66
C ILE A 75 2.17 -3.06 -6.31
N ALA A 76 3.29 -2.36 -6.27
CA ALA A 76 3.32 -0.93 -5.96
C ALA A 76 2.62 -0.10 -7.06
N GLN A 77 2.81 -0.42 -8.33
CA GLN A 77 2.10 0.21 -9.44
C GLN A 77 0.58 -0.01 -9.35
N PHE A 78 0.17 -1.23 -9.02
CA PHE A 78 -1.25 -1.52 -8.76
C PHE A 78 -1.79 -0.71 -7.58
N ALA A 79 -1.00 -0.59 -6.49
CA ALA A 79 -1.41 0.21 -5.33
C ALA A 79 -1.58 1.70 -5.69
N VAL A 80 -0.71 2.26 -6.52
CA VAL A 80 -0.86 3.64 -7.02
C VAL A 80 -2.16 3.79 -7.82
N ASP A 81 -2.42 2.87 -8.75
CA ASP A 81 -3.65 2.89 -9.54
C ASP A 81 -4.89 2.72 -8.66
N MET A 82 -4.84 1.82 -7.68
CA MET A 82 -5.89 1.63 -6.68
C MET A 82 -6.18 2.93 -5.92
N VAL A 83 -5.14 3.62 -5.41
CA VAL A 83 -5.30 4.87 -4.68
C VAL A 83 -5.90 5.95 -5.57
N ARG A 84 -5.37 6.16 -6.77
CA ARG A 84 -5.84 7.21 -7.70
C ARG A 84 -7.25 7.00 -8.23
N ARG A 85 -7.66 5.75 -8.37
CA ARG A 85 -8.95 5.37 -8.93
C ARG A 85 -9.80 4.58 -7.95
N PHE A 86 -9.71 4.91 -6.66
CA PHE A 86 -10.34 4.14 -5.59
C PHE A 86 -11.84 3.92 -5.82
N LYS A 87 -12.61 4.96 -6.13
CA LYS A 87 -14.04 4.86 -6.46
C LYS A 87 -14.33 3.86 -7.59
N HIS A 88 -13.48 3.89 -8.63
CA HIS A 88 -13.63 2.98 -9.77
C HIS A 88 -13.36 1.53 -9.37
N HIS A 89 -12.27 1.28 -8.62
CA HIS A 89 -11.97 -0.07 -8.14
C HIS A 89 -13.00 -0.62 -7.17
N MET A 90 -13.59 0.25 -6.37
CA MET A 90 -14.65 -0.13 -5.42
C MET A 90 -16.02 -0.25 -6.10
N ASN A 91 -16.15 0.20 -7.35
CA ASN A 91 -17.43 0.31 -8.07
C ASN A 91 -18.50 1.03 -7.22
N ASP A 92 -18.08 2.03 -6.46
CA ASP A 92 -18.94 2.80 -5.57
C ASP A 92 -18.64 4.30 -5.71
N PRO A 93 -19.55 5.09 -6.27
CA PRO A 93 -19.39 6.54 -6.40
C PRO A 93 -19.37 7.27 -5.03
N ALA A 94 -19.86 6.62 -3.96
CA ALA A 94 -19.82 7.16 -2.61
C ALA A 94 -18.50 6.87 -1.88
N ALA A 95 -17.61 6.04 -2.45
CA ALA A 95 -16.28 5.84 -1.90
C ALA A 95 -15.49 7.16 -1.90
N PRO A 96 -14.54 7.39 -0.96
CA PRO A 96 -13.80 8.64 -0.90
C PRO A 96 -12.86 8.83 -2.11
N ASP A 97 -12.58 10.07 -2.44
CA ASP A 97 -11.41 10.41 -3.23
C ASP A 97 -10.17 10.34 -2.33
N ILE A 98 -9.17 9.58 -2.77
CA ILE A 98 -7.95 9.40 -1.98
C ILE A 98 -6.87 10.36 -2.49
N ALA A 99 -6.42 11.26 -1.63
CA ALA A 99 -5.29 12.13 -1.94
C ALA A 99 -4.00 11.30 -2.03
N LEU A 100 -3.21 11.54 -3.06
CA LEU A 100 -1.85 11.03 -3.23
C LEU A 100 -0.92 12.22 -3.50
N ASP A 101 -0.12 12.56 -2.51
CA ASP A 101 0.90 13.60 -2.61
C ASP A 101 2.20 13.00 -3.15
N SER A 102 2.41 13.15 -4.47
CA SER A 102 3.57 12.62 -5.18
C SER A 102 4.75 13.60 -5.09
N PHE A 103 5.52 13.54 -4.01
CA PHE A 103 6.76 14.32 -3.85
C PHE A 103 8.01 13.47 -4.09
N GLY A 104 7.85 12.18 -4.28
CA GLY A 104 8.91 11.24 -4.64
C GLY A 104 9.66 10.66 -3.45
N TYR A 105 10.47 9.66 -3.78
CA TYR A 105 11.45 9.05 -2.88
C TYR A 105 12.84 9.11 -3.49
N MET A 106 13.83 9.33 -2.64
CA MET A 106 15.22 9.33 -3.04
C MET A 106 16.04 8.39 -2.15
N TYR A 107 16.76 7.45 -2.77
CA TYR A 107 17.77 6.64 -2.11
C TYR A 107 19.15 7.17 -2.44
N LEU A 108 19.99 7.38 -1.45
CA LEU A 108 21.32 7.99 -1.58
C LEU A 108 22.40 6.93 -1.33
N ALA A 109 23.32 6.77 -2.27
CA ALA A 109 24.43 5.85 -2.16
C ALA A 109 25.71 6.56 -1.68
N LYS A 110 26.30 6.03 -0.60
CA LYS A 110 27.60 6.46 -0.04
C LYS A 110 28.73 5.51 -0.42
N THR A 111 28.42 4.34 -0.96
CA THR A 111 29.41 3.33 -1.37
C THR A 111 29.16 2.90 -2.81
N GLU A 112 30.24 2.54 -3.54
CA GLU A 112 30.12 2.06 -4.92
C GLU A 112 29.26 0.79 -5.01
N ALA A 113 29.37 -0.11 -4.04
CA ALA A 113 28.54 -1.34 -4.01
C ALA A 113 27.04 -1.02 -3.96
N PHE A 114 26.65 -0.02 -3.17
CA PHE A 114 25.23 0.41 -3.10
C PHE A 114 24.85 1.24 -4.34
N ALA A 115 25.74 2.07 -4.86
CA ALA A 115 25.50 2.79 -6.11
C ALA A 115 25.23 1.83 -7.28
N ASP A 116 26.01 0.75 -7.40
CA ASP A 116 25.79 -0.28 -8.41
C ASP A 116 24.48 -1.03 -8.20
N GLN A 117 24.10 -1.29 -6.95
CA GLN A 117 22.80 -1.88 -6.65
C GLN A 117 21.65 -0.95 -7.09
N LEU A 118 21.75 0.35 -6.84
CA LEU A 118 20.73 1.32 -7.27
C LEU A 118 20.64 1.39 -8.80
N ARG A 119 21.77 1.36 -9.52
CA ARG A 119 21.80 1.32 -10.99
C ARG A 119 21.09 0.07 -11.54
N ARG A 120 21.40 -1.12 -10.99
CA ARG A 120 20.74 -2.38 -11.39
C ARG A 120 19.23 -2.34 -11.09
N ASN A 121 18.84 -1.86 -9.93
CA ASN A 121 17.43 -1.73 -9.56
C ASN A 121 16.70 -0.76 -10.50
N GLN A 122 17.32 0.36 -10.84
CA GLN A 122 16.75 1.35 -11.76
C GLN A 122 16.51 0.74 -13.15
N GLN A 123 17.43 -0.07 -13.68
CA GLN A 123 17.23 -0.75 -14.97
C GLN A 123 16.01 -1.66 -14.94
N LEU A 124 15.83 -2.46 -13.88
CA LEU A 124 14.63 -3.28 -13.70
C LEU A 124 13.36 -2.42 -13.59
N GLN A 125 13.40 -1.37 -12.78
CA GLN A 125 12.29 -0.46 -12.57
C GLN A 125 11.87 0.22 -13.87
N ALA A 126 12.83 0.73 -14.64
CA ALA A 126 12.60 1.34 -15.95
C ALA A 126 12.00 0.35 -16.96
N SER A 127 12.47 -0.91 -16.97
CA SER A 127 11.92 -1.96 -17.85
C SER A 127 10.45 -2.30 -17.56
N LEU A 128 9.99 -1.95 -16.36
CA LEU A 128 8.60 -2.13 -15.90
C LEU A 128 7.79 -0.81 -15.92
N GLY A 129 8.36 0.26 -16.48
CA GLY A 129 7.68 1.55 -16.63
C GLY A 129 7.68 2.43 -15.37
N ALA A 130 8.45 2.10 -14.32
CA ALA A 130 8.64 3.00 -13.19
C ALA A 130 9.54 4.19 -13.58
N GLY A 131 9.18 5.38 -13.13
CA GLY A 131 9.81 6.65 -13.50
C GLY A 131 11.15 6.96 -12.80
N THR A 132 11.81 5.94 -12.23
CA THR A 132 13.05 6.11 -11.46
C THR A 132 14.22 6.56 -12.34
N LYS A 133 14.97 7.54 -11.84
CA LYS A 133 16.17 8.08 -12.48
C LYS A 133 17.37 7.97 -11.54
N ILE A 134 18.55 7.76 -12.10
CA ILE A 134 19.82 7.93 -11.38
C ILE A 134 20.25 9.37 -11.54
N LEU A 135 20.57 10.02 -10.43
CA LEU A 135 21.08 11.39 -10.37
C LEU A 135 22.49 11.38 -9.79
N SER A 136 23.38 12.20 -10.34
CA SER A 136 24.69 12.46 -9.75
C SER A 136 24.56 13.30 -8.48
N ALA A 137 25.60 13.31 -7.64
CA ALA A 137 25.65 14.15 -6.45
C ALA A 137 25.41 15.63 -6.76
N ASP A 138 25.99 16.13 -7.88
CA ASP A 138 25.82 17.53 -8.31
C ASP A 138 24.37 17.85 -8.74
N GLU A 139 23.70 16.92 -9.42
CA GLU A 139 22.30 17.09 -9.80
C GLU A 139 21.39 17.13 -8.56
N ILE A 140 21.66 16.25 -7.58
CA ILE A 140 20.93 16.23 -6.32
C ILE A 140 21.17 17.53 -5.54
N ALA A 141 22.40 17.97 -5.40
CA ALA A 141 22.76 19.19 -4.68
C ALA A 141 22.12 20.44 -5.32
N ARG A 142 22.02 20.50 -6.63
CA ARG A 142 21.32 21.59 -7.34
C ARG A 142 19.79 21.55 -7.11
N ALA A 143 19.22 20.36 -7.10
CA ALA A 143 17.78 20.18 -6.90
C ALA A 143 17.33 20.42 -5.44
N TYR A 144 18.21 20.10 -4.49
CA TYR A 144 17.93 20.14 -3.04
C TYR A 144 19.02 20.88 -2.26
N PRO A 145 19.23 22.19 -2.50
CA PRO A 145 20.37 22.96 -1.98
C PRO A 145 20.36 23.16 -0.46
N PHE A 146 19.27 22.79 0.21
CA PHE A 146 19.12 22.86 1.67
C PHE A 146 19.62 21.60 2.39
N TYR A 147 20.07 20.57 1.65
CA TYR A 147 20.74 19.38 2.22
C TYR A 147 22.23 19.36 1.89
N ARG A 148 22.98 18.59 2.69
CA ARG A 148 24.41 18.33 2.45
C ARG A 148 24.58 16.94 1.83
N PHE A 149 25.34 16.87 0.74
CA PHE A 149 25.56 15.64 -0.04
C PHE A 149 27.05 15.34 -0.27
N ASP A 150 27.95 15.86 0.60
CA ASP A 150 29.41 15.80 0.41
C ASP A 150 29.95 14.36 0.33
N ASP A 151 29.23 13.37 0.89
CA ASP A 151 29.61 11.97 0.94
C ASP A 151 28.72 11.07 0.05
N ILE A 152 27.94 11.69 -0.83
CA ILE A 152 27.02 10.95 -1.72
C ILE A 152 27.68 10.77 -3.10
N ILE A 153 27.63 9.53 -3.61
CA ILE A 153 28.11 9.16 -4.96
C ILE A 153 27.02 9.43 -6.00
N LEU A 154 25.81 8.96 -5.71
CA LEU A 154 24.63 9.16 -6.55
C LEU A 154 23.33 8.96 -5.75
N GLY A 155 22.20 9.34 -6.35
CA GLY A 155 20.87 9.03 -5.87
C GLY A 155 20.02 8.30 -6.90
N SER A 156 19.12 7.48 -6.41
CA SER A 156 18.01 6.91 -7.19
C SER A 156 16.74 7.65 -6.78
N HIS A 157 16.11 8.35 -7.72
CA HIS A 157 14.99 9.23 -7.47
C HIS A 157 13.83 8.93 -8.41
N ASN A 158 12.64 8.78 -7.84
CA ASN A 158 11.40 8.74 -8.60
C ASN A 158 10.45 9.82 -8.07
N PRO A 159 10.23 10.92 -8.80
CA PRO A 159 9.34 12.00 -8.38
C PRO A 159 7.86 11.73 -8.70
N HIS A 160 7.56 10.62 -9.38
CA HIS A 160 6.20 10.30 -9.83
C HIS A 160 5.68 9.06 -9.13
N ASP A 161 4.40 9.11 -8.72
CA ASP A 161 3.70 7.97 -8.15
C ASP A 161 4.36 7.40 -6.87
N GLU A 162 5.14 8.22 -6.21
CA GLU A 162 5.77 7.93 -4.94
C GLU A 162 5.56 9.08 -3.97
N GLY A 163 5.21 8.77 -2.72
CA GLY A 163 4.95 9.78 -1.71
C GLY A 163 3.97 9.28 -0.66
N TYR A 164 3.09 10.16 -0.23
CA TYR A 164 2.11 9.92 0.84
C TYR A 164 0.69 9.82 0.27
N PHE A 165 -0.13 8.94 0.82
CA PHE A 165 -1.57 8.85 0.52
C PHE A 165 -2.41 8.79 1.80
N ASP A 166 -3.70 9.12 1.70
CA ASP A 166 -4.63 8.99 2.82
C ASP A 166 -5.06 7.52 3.03
N GLY A 167 -4.21 6.77 3.72
CA GLY A 167 -4.47 5.38 4.07
C GLY A 167 -5.60 5.21 5.09
N ALA A 168 -5.88 6.23 5.89
CA ALA A 168 -6.96 6.19 6.87
C ALA A 168 -8.33 6.19 6.18
N ALA A 169 -8.51 6.99 5.14
CA ALA A 169 -9.74 7.02 4.36
C ALA A 169 -10.02 5.68 3.66
N ILE A 170 -8.99 5.04 3.09
CA ILE A 170 -9.10 3.69 2.49
C ILE A 170 -9.51 2.67 3.55
N PHE A 171 -8.81 2.65 4.69
CA PHE A 171 -9.08 1.70 5.76
C PHE A 171 -10.50 1.86 6.32
N ASP A 172 -10.91 3.09 6.60
CA ASP A 172 -12.23 3.36 7.17
C ASP A 172 -13.35 2.94 6.19
N TRP A 173 -13.14 3.14 4.89
CA TRP A 173 -14.09 2.70 3.88
C TRP A 173 -14.18 1.18 3.82
N TRP A 174 -13.06 0.46 3.67
CA TRP A 174 -13.07 -1.01 3.60
C TRP A 174 -13.67 -1.65 4.86
N ARG A 175 -13.31 -1.13 6.04
CA ARG A 175 -13.84 -1.63 7.31
C ARG A 175 -15.36 -1.55 7.41
N ARG A 176 -15.97 -0.54 6.77
CA ARG A 176 -17.42 -0.37 6.76
C ARG A 176 -18.10 -1.10 5.62
N ALA A 177 -17.43 -1.31 4.52
CA ALA A 177 -17.98 -1.90 3.29
C ALA A 177 -17.79 -3.42 3.21
N ALA A 178 -16.89 -4.02 4.01
CA ALA A 178 -16.69 -5.46 4.12
C ALA A 178 -17.67 -6.08 5.10
#